data_378a71a0fc208a1633f6ac176e5cfde5
#
_entry.id   378a71a0fc208a1633f6ac176e5cfde5
#
_cell.length_a   1.000
_cell.length_b   1.000
_cell.length_c   1.000
_cell.angle_alpha   90.00
_cell.angle_beta   90.00
_cell.angle_gamma   90.00
#
_symmetry.space_group_name_H-M   'P 1'
#
loop_
_entity.id
_entity.type
_entity.pdbx_description
1 polymer ?
#
loop_
_entity_poly.entity_id
_entity_poly.type
_entity_poly.pdbx_seq_one_letter_code
_entity_poly.pdbx_strand_id
1 'polypeptide(L)'
;KQEYFSEYEMSTLCAKYNQEDYRALPSQTAQQVIKLVFKNFKAWMAAKKEYVKNPSKFSGAPRLPKYKTGKKQNVVIFTNQTAKLKNGFIYFPKSESLEPVKTKVKSFQQVRIVPMATCYVIEIIYEKEVKDLGLDKDNFLSIDLGLNNYCATVNNVGLAPFIVNGKIIK
;
A
#
# COMPACT_ATOMS: atom_id res chain seq x y z
N LYS A 1 27.26 -18.67 12.39
CA LYS A 1 26.36 -17.50 12.16
C LYS A 1 25.63 -17.76 10.86
N GLN A 2 24.32 -17.78 10.89
CA GLN A 2 23.51 -17.85 9.68
C GLN A 2 23.59 -16.47 9.01
N GLU A 3 24.26 -16.38 7.89
CA GLU A 3 24.33 -15.12 7.11
C GLU A 3 23.01 -14.95 6.38
N TYR A 4 22.30 -13.86 6.67
CA TYR A 4 21.10 -13.48 5.96
C TYR A 4 21.48 -12.48 4.87
N PHE A 5 21.11 -12.76 3.63
CA PHE A 5 21.26 -11.80 2.54
C PHE A 5 20.44 -10.53 2.81
N SER A 6 21.00 -9.39 2.45
CA SER A 6 20.25 -8.14 2.35
C SER A 6 19.36 -8.13 1.09
N GLU A 7 18.40 -7.19 1.03
CA GLU A 7 17.57 -7.02 -0.17
C GLU A 7 18.39 -6.66 -1.41
N TYR A 8 19.48 -5.93 -1.23
CA TYR A 8 20.40 -5.57 -2.31
C TYR A 8 21.19 -6.78 -2.82
N GLU A 9 21.78 -7.56 -1.93
CA GLU A 9 22.50 -8.79 -2.28
C GLU A 9 21.59 -9.80 -2.98
N MET A 10 20.35 -9.97 -2.50
CA MET A 10 19.38 -10.85 -3.15
C MET A 10 19.06 -10.38 -4.57
N SER A 11 18.85 -9.07 -4.77
CA SER A 11 18.61 -8.50 -6.10
C SER A 11 19.81 -8.72 -7.03
N THR A 12 21.01 -8.57 -6.50
CA THR A 12 22.28 -8.80 -7.23
C THR A 12 22.42 -10.27 -7.62
N LEU A 13 22.10 -11.20 -6.72
CA LEU A 13 22.12 -12.63 -6.98
C LEU A 13 21.10 -13.03 -8.06
N CYS A 14 19.85 -12.55 -7.96
CA CYS A 14 18.82 -12.81 -8.98
C CYS A 14 19.26 -12.32 -10.37
N ALA A 15 19.90 -11.15 -10.42
CA ALA A 15 20.42 -10.59 -11.67
C ALA A 15 21.61 -11.41 -12.20
N LYS A 16 22.55 -11.78 -11.32
CA LYS A 16 23.77 -12.55 -11.66
C LYS A 16 23.43 -13.95 -12.20
N TYR A 17 22.50 -14.63 -11.59
CA TYR A 17 22.08 -15.98 -12.00
C TYR A 17 20.95 -15.98 -13.03
N ASN A 18 20.62 -14.83 -13.65
CA ASN A 18 19.59 -14.68 -14.66
C ASN A 18 18.26 -15.35 -14.26
N GLN A 19 17.85 -15.18 -12.99
CA GLN A 19 16.61 -15.76 -12.51
C GLN A 19 15.45 -15.28 -13.38
N GLU A 20 14.70 -16.23 -13.96
CA GLU A 20 13.75 -16.01 -15.05
C GLU A 20 12.65 -15.00 -14.66
N ASP A 21 11.94 -15.24 -13.55
CA ASP A 21 10.87 -14.35 -13.08
C ASP A 21 11.38 -12.93 -12.75
N TYR A 22 12.62 -12.84 -12.24
CA TYR A 22 13.24 -11.55 -11.97
C TYR A 22 13.53 -10.77 -13.26
N ARG A 23 13.96 -11.48 -14.31
CA ARG A 23 14.28 -10.88 -15.62
C ARG A 23 13.04 -10.59 -16.47
N ALA A 24 11.93 -11.25 -16.20
CA ALA A 24 10.65 -11.01 -16.86
C ALA A 24 10.02 -9.66 -16.54
N LEU A 25 10.45 -9.01 -15.44
CA LEU A 25 9.95 -7.72 -15.02
C LEU A 25 10.98 -6.61 -15.30
N PRO A 26 10.54 -5.33 -15.49
CA PRO A 26 11.44 -4.20 -15.45
C PRO A 26 12.26 -4.22 -14.15
N SER A 27 13.56 -4.00 -14.24
CA SER A 27 14.51 -4.24 -13.13
C SER A 27 14.09 -3.57 -11.82
N GLN A 28 13.60 -2.33 -11.87
CA GLN A 28 13.11 -1.63 -10.67
C GLN A 28 11.82 -2.27 -10.11
N THR A 29 10.92 -2.74 -10.96
CA THR A 29 9.71 -3.45 -10.53
C THR A 29 10.07 -4.77 -9.85
N ALA A 30 11.01 -5.53 -10.43
CA ALA A 30 11.54 -6.75 -9.82
C ALA A 30 12.17 -6.49 -8.44
N GLN A 31 12.97 -5.43 -8.32
CA GLN A 31 13.53 -4.98 -7.02
C GLN A 31 12.43 -4.65 -6.00
N GLN A 32 11.32 -4.03 -6.40
CA GLN A 32 10.20 -3.75 -5.50
C GLN A 32 9.54 -5.04 -4.97
N VAL A 33 9.48 -6.09 -5.77
CA VAL A 33 8.98 -7.41 -5.33
C VAL A 33 9.89 -7.98 -4.23
N ILE A 34 11.21 -7.98 -4.45
CA ILE A 34 12.19 -8.43 -3.43
C ILE A 34 12.06 -7.58 -2.16
N LYS A 35 11.99 -6.25 -2.31
CA LYS A 35 11.81 -5.32 -1.19
C LYS A 35 10.56 -5.62 -0.37
N LEU A 36 9.46 -5.98 -1.01
CA LEU A 36 8.22 -6.37 -0.34
C LEU A 36 8.41 -7.65 0.50
N VAL A 37 9.12 -8.64 -0.03
CA VAL A 37 9.45 -9.88 0.70
C VAL A 37 10.24 -9.55 1.97
N PHE A 38 11.32 -8.77 1.84
CA PHE A 38 12.14 -8.36 2.99
C PHE A 38 11.35 -7.53 4.01
N LYS A 39 10.45 -6.66 3.55
CA LYS A 39 9.55 -5.90 4.42
C LYS A 39 8.66 -6.83 5.25
N ASN A 40 8.11 -7.86 4.63
CA ASN A 40 7.27 -8.85 5.31
C ASN A 40 8.05 -9.65 6.36
N PHE A 41 9.29 -10.06 6.04
CA PHE A 41 10.16 -10.73 7.01
C PHE A 41 10.53 -9.82 8.19
N LYS A 42 10.90 -8.56 7.93
CA LYS A 42 11.19 -7.57 8.98
C LYS A 42 9.98 -7.35 9.89
N ALA A 43 8.79 -7.23 9.31
CA ALA A 43 7.54 -7.10 10.07
C ALA A 43 7.26 -8.33 10.94
N TRP A 44 7.44 -9.54 10.40
CA TRP A 44 7.31 -10.76 11.16
C TRP A 44 8.32 -10.84 12.32
N MET A 45 9.58 -10.51 12.09
CA MET A 45 10.61 -10.49 13.16
C MET A 45 10.24 -9.50 14.27
N ALA A 46 9.76 -8.30 13.90
CA ALA A 46 9.31 -7.30 14.87
C ALA A 46 8.10 -7.79 15.67
N ALA A 47 7.11 -8.37 15.00
CA ALA A 47 5.94 -8.95 15.66
C ALA A 47 6.31 -10.10 16.59
N LYS A 48 7.23 -10.99 16.17
CA LYS A 48 7.74 -12.08 17.02
C LYS A 48 8.44 -11.56 18.27
N LYS A 49 9.26 -10.50 18.12
CA LYS A 49 9.97 -9.85 19.22
C LYS A 49 9.01 -9.20 20.23
N GLU A 50 7.93 -8.57 19.72
CA GLU A 50 6.89 -8.00 20.57
C GLU A 50 6.04 -9.07 21.23
N TYR A 51 5.71 -10.17 20.53
CA TYR A 51 4.96 -11.29 21.07
C TYR A 51 5.64 -11.94 22.28
N VAL A 52 6.97 -12.08 22.26
CA VAL A 52 7.74 -12.62 23.40
C VAL A 52 7.59 -11.74 24.65
N LYS A 53 7.48 -10.42 24.47
CA LYS A 53 7.34 -9.45 25.58
C LYS A 53 5.89 -9.35 26.06
N ASN A 54 4.94 -9.34 25.15
CA ASN A 54 3.54 -9.05 25.39
C ASN A 54 2.61 -9.99 24.61
N PRO A 55 2.52 -11.30 25.00
CA PRO A 55 1.70 -12.27 24.26
C PRO A 55 0.22 -11.91 24.17
N SER A 56 -0.30 -11.24 25.21
CA SER A 56 -1.72 -10.86 25.30
C SER A 56 -2.20 -9.83 24.27
N LYS A 57 -1.27 -9.13 23.62
CA LYS A 57 -1.59 -8.19 22.52
C LYS A 57 -1.93 -8.88 21.19
N PHE A 58 -1.74 -10.18 21.12
CA PHE A 58 -1.89 -10.94 19.89
C PHE A 58 -2.95 -12.03 20.05
N SER A 59 -3.70 -12.30 18.99
CA SER A 59 -4.64 -13.44 18.95
C SER A 59 -3.95 -14.80 18.82
N GLY A 60 -2.61 -14.82 18.63
CA GLY A 60 -1.80 -16.02 18.54
C GLY A 60 -0.36 -15.70 18.12
N ALA A 61 0.53 -16.69 18.13
CA ALA A 61 1.93 -16.49 17.77
C ALA A 61 2.10 -16.05 16.31
N PRO A 62 2.89 -14.99 16.02
CA PRO A 62 3.16 -14.56 14.66
C PRO A 62 3.79 -15.65 13.81
N ARG A 63 3.17 -15.96 12.67
CA ARG A 63 3.63 -17.02 11.77
C ARG A 63 4.57 -16.46 10.71
N LEU A 64 5.57 -17.25 10.34
CA LEU A 64 6.48 -16.93 9.24
C LEU A 64 5.69 -16.67 7.95
N PRO A 65 6.03 -15.63 7.18
CA PRO A 65 5.43 -15.43 5.85
C PRO A 65 5.63 -16.69 4.98
N LYS A 66 4.55 -17.16 4.38
CA LYS A 66 4.54 -18.30 3.48
C LYS A 66 4.46 -17.88 2.04
N TYR A 67 4.81 -18.78 1.13
CA TYR A 67 4.56 -18.57 -0.29
C TYR A 67 3.06 -18.41 -0.56
N LYS A 68 2.72 -17.54 -1.48
CA LYS A 68 1.34 -17.46 -1.98
C LYS A 68 1.04 -18.72 -2.79
N THR A 69 -0.05 -19.39 -2.44
CA THR A 69 -0.54 -20.57 -3.16
C THR A 69 -1.66 -20.19 -4.10
N GLY A 70 -1.75 -20.87 -5.25
CA GLY A 70 -2.79 -20.69 -6.25
C GLY A 70 -2.61 -19.40 -7.09
N LYS A 71 -3.67 -18.98 -7.79
CA LYS A 71 -3.67 -17.83 -8.72
C LYS A 71 -3.69 -16.46 -8.01
N LYS A 72 -3.13 -16.35 -6.82
CA LYS A 72 -3.12 -15.09 -6.07
C LYS A 72 -2.10 -14.12 -6.66
N GLN A 73 -2.60 -13.03 -7.17
CA GLN A 73 -1.81 -11.96 -7.76
C GLN A 73 -1.15 -11.08 -6.69
N ASN A 74 -0.04 -10.47 -7.04
CA ASN A 74 0.67 -9.51 -6.20
C ASN A 74 0.46 -8.09 -6.70
N VAL A 75 0.65 -7.12 -5.80
CA VAL A 75 0.75 -5.72 -6.17
C VAL A 75 1.98 -5.51 -7.04
N VAL A 76 1.82 -4.84 -8.16
CA VAL A 76 2.93 -4.39 -9.03
C VAL A 76 3.19 -2.92 -8.73
N ILE A 77 4.46 -2.55 -8.56
CA ILE A 77 4.86 -1.20 -8.16
C ILE A 77 5.82 -0.64 -9.21
N PHE A 78 5.44 0.49 -9.79
CA PHE A 78 6.27 1.31 -10.67
C PHE A 78 6.70 2.57 -9.94
N THR A 79 8.00 2.79 -9.82
CA THR A 79 8.54 4.03 -9.24
C THR A 79 8.47 5.16 -10.26
N ASN A 80 8.65 6.40 -9.82
CA ASN A 80 8.76 7.59 -10.71
C ASN A 80 9.99 7.53 -11.65
N GLN A 81 10.93 6.62 -11.40
CA GLN A 81 12.03 6.35 -12.33
C GLN A 81 11.59 5.46 -13.50
N THR A 82 10.64 4.54 -13.26
CA THR A 82 10.13 3.57 -14.23
C THR A 82 8.92 4.10 -14.98
N ALA A 83 7.91 4.60 -14.27
CA ALA A 83 6.78 5.28 -14.88
C ALA A 83 7.07 6.78 -15.04
N LYS A 84 6.52 7.41 -16.07
CA LYS A 84 6.77 8.83 -16.39
C LYS A 84 5.47 9.62 -16.51
N LEU A 85 5.42 10.76 -15.85
CA LEU A 85 4.32 11.71 -15.99
C LEU A 85 4.60 12.71 -17.11
N LYS A 86 3.72 12.74 -18.11
CA LYS A 86 3.77 13.70 -19.22
C LYS A 86 2.34 14.14 -19.60
N ASN A 87 2.11 15.42 -19.77
CA ASN A 87 0.84 15.98 -20.25
C ASN A 87 -0.40 15.49 -19.50
N GLY A 88 -0.30 15.28 -18.16
CA GLY A 88 -1.42 14.79 -17.36
C GLY A 88 -1.69 13.28 -17.50
N PHE A 89 -0.75 12.51 -18.07
CA PHE A 89 -0.81 11.07 -18.18
C PHE A 89 0.43 10.41 -17.59
N ILE A 90 0.24 9.29 -16.92
CA ILE A 90 1.31 8.41 -16.47
C ILE A 90 1.52 7.33 -17.52
N TYR A 91 2.72 7.27 -18.05
CA TYR A 91 3.17 6.25 -19.01
C TYR A 91 3.99 5.19 -18.29
N PHE A 92 3.68 3.95 -18.57
CA PHE A 92 4.42 2.78 -18.08
C PHE A 92 5.54 2.38 -19.05
N PRO A 93 6.48 1.49 -18.65
CA PRO A 93 7.46 0.92 -19.56
C PRO A 93 6.76 0.23 -20.74
N LYS A 94 7.31 0.38 -21.93
CA LYS A 94 6.73 -0.21 -23.17
C LYS A 94 6.62 -1.74 -23.10
N SER A 95 7.49 -2.39 -22.33
CA SER A 95 7.46 -3.84 -22.09
C SER A 95 6.18 -4.35 -21.44
N GLU A 96 5.44 -3.47 -20.76
CA GLU A 96 4.28 -3.86 -19.95
C GLU A 96 2.94 -3.81 -20.72
N SER A 97 2.93 -3.28 -21.93
CA SER A 97 1.71 -3.11 -22.75
C SER A 97 0.53 -2.47 -21.99
N LEU A 98 0.84 -1.59 -21.03
CA LEU A 98 -0.14 -0.90 -20.20
C LEU A 98 -0.50 0.44 -20.85
N GLU A 99 -1.81 0.71 -20.93
CA GLU A 99 -2.32 1.98 -21.40
C GLU A 99 -1.97 3.13 -20.44
N PRO A 100 -1.67 4.34 -20.96
CA PRO A 100 -1.41 5.49 -20.13
C PRO A 100 -2.60 5.89 -19.26
N VAL A 101 -2.35 6.24 -18.00
CA VAL A 101 -3.38 6.60 -17.03
C VAL A 101 -3.47 8.11 -16.88
N LYS A 102 -4.66 8.66 -17.14
CA LYS A 102 -4.92 10.10 -16.96
C LYS A 102 -4.93 10.47 -15.48
N THR A 103 -4.27 11.58 -15.13
CA THR A 103 -4.20 12.07 -13.76
C THR A 103 -4.15 13.59 -13.69
N LYS A 104 -4.63 14.14 -12.55
CA LYS A 104 -4.50 15.55 -12.20
C LYS A 104 -3.29 15.84 -11.31
N VAL A 105 -2.56 14.80 -10.91
CA VAL A 105 -1.40 14.92 -10.03
C VAL A 105 -0.24 15.54 -10.80
N LYS A 106 0.46 16.50 -10.17
CA LYS A 106 1.60 17.20 -10.80
C LYS A 106 2.93 16.46 -10.60
N SER A 107 3.02 15.63 -9.55
CA SER A 107 4.18 14.79 -9.23
C SER A 107 3.71 13.55 -8.50
N PHE A 108 4.45 12.46 -8.59
CA PHE A 108 4.14 11.22 -7.88
C PHE A 108 5.43 10.50 -7.45
N GLN A 109 5.33 9.68 -6.42
CA GLN A 109 6.43 8.86 -5.92
C GLN A 109 6.42 7.47 -6.56
N GLN A 110 5.25 6.87 -6.65
CA GLN A 110 5.05 5.55 -7.25
C GLN A 110 3.62 5.35 -7.72
N VAL A 111 3.44 4.43 -8.66
CA VAL A 111 2.14 3.91 -9.08
C VAL A 111 2.06 2.44 -8.72
N ARG A 112 0.95 2.02 -8.15
CA ARG A 112 0.70 0.62 -7.79
C ARG A 112 -0.48 0.10 -8.56
N ILE A 113 -0.37 -1.12 -9.07
CA ILE A 113 -1.50 -1.88 -9.60
C ILE A 113 -1.86 -2.92 -8.55
N VAL A 114 -2.99 -2.73 -7.91
CA VAL A 114 -3.46 -3.55 -6.79
C VAL A 114 -4.56 -4.47 -7.28
N PRO A 115 -4.36 -5.80 -7.25
CA PRO A 115 -5.41 -6.74 -7.58
C PRO A 115 -6.49 -6.75 -6.48
N MET A 116 -7.73 -6.60 -6.88
CA MET A 116 -8.91 -6.73 -6.05
C MET A 116 -9.70 -8.00 -6.46
N ALA A 117 -10.80 -8.30 -5.78
CA ALA A 117 -11.58 -9.51 -6.06
C ALA A 117 -12.13 -9.56 -7.51
N THR A 118 -12.54 -8.43 -8.06
CA THR A 118 -13.22 -8.33 -9.36
C THR A 118 -12.54 -7.38 -10.35
N CYS A 119 -11.54 -6.61 -9.92
CA CYS A 119 -10.90 -5.58 -10.74
C CYS A 119 -9.44 -5.35 -10.31
N TYR A 120 -8.76 -4.49 -11.04
CA TYR A 120 -7.48 -3.91 -10.64
C TYR A 120 -7.67 -2.44 -10.31
N VAL A 121 -7.10 -2.02 -9.19
CA VAL A 121 -7.08 -0.62 -8.77
C VAL A 121 -5.71 -0.05 -9.05
N ILE A 122 -5.66 1.10 -9.71
CA ILE A 122 -4.43 1.86 -9.94
C ILE A 122 -4.35 2.95 -8.87
N GLU A 123 -3.38 2.81 -7.98
CA GLU A 123 -3.11 3.78 -6.92
C GLU A 123 -1.93 4.66 -7.32
N ILE A 124 -2.13 5.98 -7.29
CA ILE A 124 -1.06 6.96 -7.52
C ILE A 124 -0.66 7.55 -6.17
N ILE A 125 0.55 7.29 -5.74
CA ILE A 125 1.09 7.75 -4.46
C ILE A 125 1.86 9.04 -4.70
N TYR A 126 1.41 10.12 -4.08
CA TYR A 126 2.00 11.45 -4.21
C TYR A 126 2.05 12.18 -2.87
N GLU A 127 2.91 13.15 -2.78
CA GLU A 127 3.01 14.04 -1.62
C GLU A 127 2.13 15.27 -1.83
N LYS A 128 1.45 15.66 -0.77
CA LYS A 128 0.67 16.89 -0.72
C LYS A 128 1.10 17.68 0.51
N GLU A 129 1.49 18.91 0.29
CA GLU A 129 1.75 19.82 1.41
C GLU A 129 0.46 20.06 2.22
N VAL A 130 0.58 19.91 3.51
CA VAL A 130 -0.51 20.25 4.43
C VAL A 130 -0.54 21.76 4.53
N LYS A 131 -1.64 22.36 4.07
CA LYS A 131 -1.90 23.79 4.27
C LYS A 131 -2.54 23.95 5.63
N ASP A 132 -1.96 24.82 6.45
CA ASP A 132 -2.66 25.31 7.63
C ASP A 132 -3.84 26.18 7.15
N LEU A 133 -5.04 25.71 7.43
CA LEU A 133 -6.28 26.40 7.09
C LEU A 133 -6.70 27.39 8.19
N GLY A 134 -5.90 27.58 9.21
CA GLY A 134 -6.25 28.43 10.36
C GLY A 134 -7.50 27.97 11.12
N LEU A 135 -7.78 26.67 11.08
CA LEU A 135 -8.94 26.11 11.77
C LEU A 135 -8.75 26.18 13.28
N ASP A 136 -9.82 26.55 13.98
CA ASP A 136 -9.84 26.53 15.43
C ASP A 136 -9.68 25.09 15.93
N LYS A 137 -8.64 24.87 16.75
CA LYS A 137 -8.30 23.54 17.28
C LYS A 137 -9.25 23.07 18.36
N ASP A 138 -10.03 23.96 18.94
CA ASP A 138 -11.02 23.65 19.95
C ASP A 138 -12.36 23.20 19.36
N ASN A 139 -12.53 23.38 18.05
CA ASN A 139 -13.70 22.89 17.32
C ASN A 139 -13.52 21.43 16.93
N PHE A 140 -14.51 20.61 17.26
CA PHE A 140 -14.49 19.19 16.94
C PHE A 140 -15.82 18.69 16.36
N LEU A 141 -15.71 17.66 15.56
CA LEU A 141 -16.79 16.80 15.07
C LEU A 141 -16.47 15.36 15.46
N SER A 142 -17.27 14.79 16.35
CA SER A 142 -17.19 13.36 16.67
C SER A 142 -18.09 12.57 15.74
N ILE A 143 -17.57 11.46 15.22
CA ILE A 143 -18.26 10.56 14.28
C ILE A 143 -18.19 9.15 14.85
N ASP A 144 -19.36 8.58 15.17
CA ASP A 144 -19.51 7.19 15.56
C ASP A 144 -19.99 6.36 14.35
N LEU A 145 -19.22 5.34 13.99
CA LEU A 145 -19.54 4.45 12.86
C LEU A 145 -20.25 3.21 13.36
N GLY A 146 -21.38 2.87 12.74
CA GLY A 146 -22.19 1.73 13.15
C GLY A 146 -22.70 0.88 11.97
N LEU A 147 -23.26 -0.28 12.30
CA LEU A 147 -23.81 -1.22 11.31
C LEU A 147 -25.22 -0.83 10.83
N ASN A 148 -26.05 -0.29 11.71
CA ASN A 148 -27.43 0.10 11.39
C ASN A 148 -27.50 1.54 10.91
N ASN A 149 -26.74 2.42 11.56
CA ASN A 149 -26.49 3.77 11.12
C ASN A 149 -25.06 3.79 10.56
N TYR A 150 -24.88 4.33 9.35
CA TYR A 150 -23.55 4.45 8.79
C TYR A 150 -22.65 5.32 9.64
N CYS A 151 -23.19 6.45 10.11
CA CYS A 151 -22.57 7.25 11.16
C CYS A 151 -23.60 8.05 11.94
N ALA A 152 -23.27 8.33 13.20
CA ALA A 152 -23.90 9.35 14.02
C ALA A 152 -22.87 10.43 14.31
N THR A 153 -23.26 11.70 14.29
CA THR A 153 -22.33 12.82 14.45
C THR A 153 -22.79 13.78 15.55
N VAL A 154 -21.82 14.32 16.29
CA VAL A 154 -22.01 15.42 17.23
C VAL A 154 -20.84 16.39 17.13
N ASN A 155 -21.09 17.67 17.37
CA ASN A 155 -20.08 18.73 17.34
C ASN A 155 -20.28 19.71 18.51
N ASN A 156 -19.28 20.55 18.76
CA ASN A 156 -19.31 21.59 19.76
C ASN A 156 -19.54 23.00 19.20
N VAL A 157 -19.80 23.13 17.90
CA VAL A 157 -20.01 24.43 17.23
C VAL A 157 -21.49 24.79 17.05
N GLY A 158 -22.40 24.06 17.72
CA GLY A 158 -23.82 24.35 17.72
C GLY A 158 -24.60 23.87 16.51
N LEU A 159 -23.99 23.06 15.62
CA LEU A 159 -24.72 22.42 14.54
C LEU A 159 -25.54 21.24 15.08
N ALA A 160 -26.73 21.06 14.54
CA ALA A 160 -27.58 19.94 14.95
C ALA A 160 -26.90 18.59 14.67
N PRO A 161 -26.89 17.66 15.64
CA PRO A 161 -26.44 16.30 15.41
C PRO A 161 -27.23 15.65 14.29
N PHE A 162 -26.59 14.84 13.46
CA PHE A 162 -27.27 14.09 12.39
C PHE A 162 -26.82 12.64 12.33
N ILE A 163 -27.72 11.81 11.81
CA ILE A 163 -27.49 10.38 11.60
C ILE A 163 -27.59 10.08 10.12
N VAL A 164 -26.57 9.43 9.56
CA VAL A 164 -26.63 8.87 8.22
C VAL A 164 -27.14 7.42 8.32
N ASN A 165 -28.29 7.16 7.71
CA ASN A 165 -28.90 5.83 7.75
C ASN A 165 -28.10 4.85 6.90
N GLY A 166 -27.66 3.73 7.48
CA GLY A 166 -26.91 2.68 6.79
C GLY A 166 -27.77 1.72 5.95
N LYS A 167 -29.09 1.80 6.04
CA LYS A 167 -30.00 0.92 5.24
C LYS A 167 -29.86 1.11 3.73
N ILE A 168 -29.35 2.24 3.26
CA ILE A 168 -29.11 2.55 1.85
C ILE A 168 -27.91 1.76 1.30
N ILE A 169 -27.03 1.25 2.17
CA ILE A 169 -25.77 0.58 1.80
C ILE A 169 -25.90 -0.96 1.92
N LYS A 170 -26.97 -1.44 2.48
CA LYS A 170 -27.37 -2.85 2.50
C LYS A 170 -28.20 -3.16 1.24
#